data_baaa5d3bf46df8cc79bec540f5c90ad5
#
_entry.id   baaa5d3bf46df8cc79bec540f5c90ad5
#
_cell.length_a   1.000
_cell.length_b   1.000
_cell.length_c   1.000
_cell.angle_alpha   90.00
_cell.angle_beta   90.00
_cell.angle_gamma   90.00
#
_symmetry.space_group_name_H-M   'P 1'
#
loop_
_entity.id
_entity.type
_entity.pdbx_description
1 polymer ?
#
loop_
_entity_poly.entity_id
_entity_poly.type
_entity_poly.pdbx_seq_one_letter_code
_entity_poly.pdbx_strand_id
1 'polypeptide(L)'
;MEERKGFGTTFGFLMAAVGSAVGLGNIWGFPNKMGANGGFTFLVIYLILAALCGFIVMVGELALGRKTGRGVISTYKILTKRFKWLGWLGIIAPFLILSFYCALGGYCIKYVTVNLGNLFNAGFGTGGLGGAEVFGGLLTNQGESVIYGLIFVLITLLIVMCGVSNGIEKVCSVGMPALFILLVICIIRACTLGGNDFTVAVLQADGSTVQR
;
A
#
# COMPACT_ATOMS: atom_id res chain seq x y z
N MET A 1 34.10 7.12 7.51
CA MET A 1 32.84 6.88 6.77
C MET A 1 32.21 5.69 7.45
N GLU A 2 31.11 5.88 8.16
CA GLU A 2 30.36 4.75 8.69
C GLU A 2 29.86 3.90 7.52
N GLU A 3 30.23 2.63 7.51
CA GLU A 3 29.67 1.66 6.58
C GLU A 3 28.14 1.64 6.76
N ARG A 4 27.41 2.08 5.75
CA ARG A 4 25.95 1.93 5.74
C ARG A 4 25.65 0.45 5.79
N LYS A 5 25.13 -0.03 6.91
CA LYS A 5 24.61 -1.40 7.03
C LYS A 5 23.52 -1.58 5.98
N GLY A 6 23.84 -2.34 4.93
CA GLY A 6 22.90 -2.75 3.91
C GLY A 6 21.96 -3.85 4.43
N PHE A 7 21.24 -4.48 3.51
CA PHE A 7 20.42 -5.65 3.82
C PHE A 7 21.30 -6.82 4.26
N GLY A 8 20.86 -7.57 5.27
CA GLY A 8 21.60 -8.70 5.82
C GLY A 8 21.56 -9.95 4.95
N THR A 9 20.48 -10.15 4.20
CA THR A 9 20.26 -11.34 3.35
C THR A 9 19.70 -10.97 1.97
N THR A 10 20.01 -11.77 0.95
CA THR A 10 19.43 -11.62 -0.39
C THR A 10 17.92 -11.78 -0.38
N PHE A 11 17.41 -12.74 0.41
CA PHE A 11 15.98 -12.95 0.59
C PHE A 11 15.31 -11.73 1.23
N GLY A 12 15.89 -11.19 2.29
CA GLY A 12 15.39 -9.98 2.95
C GLY A 12 15.37 -8.77 2.02
N PHE A 13 16.40 -8.59 1.20
CA PHE A 13 16.43 -7.57 0.16
C PHE A 13 15.28 -7.75 -0.86
N LEU A 14 15.10 -8.97 -1.37
CA LEU A 14 14.01 -9.25 -2.32
C LEU A 14 12.63 -8.99 -1.70
N MET A 15 12.42 -9.45 -0.46
CA MET A 15 11.15 -9.23 0.25
C MET A 15 10.90 -7.74 0.54
N ALA A 16 11.93 -6.99 0.89
CA ALA A 16 11.82 -5.54 1.06
C ALA A 16 11.52 -4.83 -0.26
N ALA A 17 12.15 -5.26 -1.36
CA ALA A 17 11.89 -4.71 -2.70
C ALA A 17 10.44 -5.01 -3.15
N VAL A 18 9.97 -6.25 -2.97
CA VAL A 18 8.58 -6.63 -3.23
C VAL A 18 7.63 -5.84 -2.34
N GLY A 19 7.94 -5.71 -1.04
CA GLY A 19 7.13 -4.95 -0.09
C GLY A 19 7.02 -3.46 -0.43
N SER A 20 8.06 -2.87 -1.00
CA SER A 20 8.00 -1.49 -1.48
C SER A 20 7.16 -1.32 -2.76
N ALA A 21 7.06 -2.37 -3.57
CA ALA A 21 6.30 -2.36 -4.82
C ALA A 21 4.82 -2.74 -4.63
N VAL A 22 4.52 -3.65 -3.70
CA VAL A 22 3.16 -4.14 -3.44
C VAL A 22 2.52 -3.34 -2.31
N GLY A 23 1.57 -2.50 -2.66
CA GLY A 23 0.83 -1.67 -1.70
C GLY A 23 -0.69 -1.79 -1.89
N LEU A 24 -1.43 -1.02 -1.11
CA LEU A 24 -2.90 -0.91 -1.20
C LEU A 24 -3.39 -0.56 -2.61
N GLY A 25 -2.61 0.23 -3.35
CA GLY A 25 -2.91 0.56 -4.74
C GLY A 25 -3.01 -0.66 -5.63
N ASN A 26 -2.13 -1.64 -5.45
CA ASN A 26 -2.09 -2.87 -6.24
C ASN A 26 -3.19 -3.85 -5.83
N ILE A 27 -3.47 -3.97 -4.53
CA ILE A 27 -4.38 -4.98 -3.99
C ILE A 27 -5.83 -4.50 -4.04
N TRP A 28 -6.08 -3.24 -3.78
CA TRP A 28 -7.43 -2.66 -3.72
C TRP A 28 -7.73 -1.72 -4.89
N GLY A 29 -6.86 -0.73 -5.13
CA GLY A 29 -7.14 0.33 -6.11
C GLY A 29 -7.10 -0.16 -7.55
N PHE A 30 -6.13 -0.98 -7.93
CA PHE A 30 -5.97 -1.46 -9.29
C PHE A 30 -7.09 -2.40 -9.74
N PRO A 31 -7.48 -3.46 -8.98
CA PRO A 31 -8.59 -4.32 -9.35
C PRO A 31 -9.91 -3.57 -9.51
N ASN A 32 -10.18 -2.61 -8.63
CA ASN A 32 -11.39 -1.78 -8.73
C ASN A 32 -11.40 -0.93 -10.02
N LYS A 33 -10.28 -0.26 -10.33
CA LYS A 33 -10.14 0.50 -11.57
C LYS A 33 -10.23 -0.39 -12.81
N MET A 34 -9.63 -1.57 -12.76
CA MET A 34 -9.70 -2.55 -13.85
C MET A 34 -11.14 -2.99 -14.11
N GLY A 35 -11.90 -3.32 -13.06
CA GLY A 35 -13.30 -3.70 -13.18
C GLY A 35 -14.18 -2.59 -13.75
N ALA A 36 -13.96 -1.34 -13.33
CA ALA A 36 -14.73 -0.17 -13.79
C ALA A 36 -14.39 0.28 -15.23
N ASN A 37 -13.21 -0.05 -15.76
CA ASN A 37 -12.72 0.50 -17.04
C ASN A 37 -12.48 -0.56 -18.13
N GLY A 38 -13.29 -1.60 -18.20
CA GLY A 38 -13.25 -2.58 -19.28
C GLY A 38 -12.39 -3.82 -19.02
N GLY A 39 -12.06 -4.10 -17.75
CA GLY A 39 -11.47 -5.36 -17.32
C GLY A 39 -10.17 -5.72 -18.02
N PHE A 40 -10.20 -6.78 -18.83
CA PHE A 40 -9.01 -7.30 -19.51
C PHE A 40 -8.36 -6.30 -20.47
N THR A 41 -9.15 -5.50 -21.20
CA THR A 41 -8.61 -4.48 -22.12
C THR A 41 -7.80 -3.44 -21.37
N PHE A 42 -8.30 -2.98 -20.23
CA PHE A 42 -7.57 -2.06 -19.35
C PHE A 42 -6.25 -2.70 -18.89
N LEU A 43 -6.26 -3.97 -18.48
CA LEU A 43 -5.07 -4.68 -18.04
C LEU A 43 -3.99 -4.73 -19.13
N VAL A 44 -4.36 -5.07 -20.37
CA VAL A 44 -3.40 -5.15 -21.49
C VAL A 44 -2.76 -3.78 -21.76
N ILE A 45 -3.57 -2.73 -21.86
CA ILE A 45 -3.06 -1.36 -22.09
C ILE A 45 -2.15 -0.94 -20.94
N TYR A 46 -2.55 -1.21 -19.69
CA TYR A 46 -1.75 -0.90 -18.52
C TYR A 46 -0.38 -1.61 -18.56
N LEU A 47 -0.34 -2.90 -18.88
CA LEU A 47 0.92 -3.65 -18.96
C LEU A 47 1.86 -3.11 -20.04
N ILE A 48 1.33 -2.73 -21.21
CA ILE A 48 2.11 -2.12 -22.28
C ILE A 48 2.69 -0.78 -21.82
N LEU A 49 1.88 0.09 -21.23
CA LEU A 49 2.33 1.38 -20.72
C LEU A 49 3.32 1.24 -19.56
N ALA A 50 3.10 0.31 -18.66
CA ALA A 50 4.00 0.02 -17.56
C ALA A 50 5.37 -0.48 -18.05
N ALA A 51 5.39 -1.34 -19.09
CA ALA A 51 6.62 -1.81 -19.70
C ALA A 51 7.36 -0.70 -20.45
N LEU A 52 6.65 0.10 -21.25
CA LEU A 52 7.28 1.15 -22.05
C LEU A 52 7.74 2.35 -21.22
N CYS A 53 6.86 2.88 -20.37
CA CYS A 53 7.16 4.09 -19.60
C CYS A 53 7.82 3.76 -18.26
N GLY A 54 7.26 2.81 -17.50
CA GLY A 54 7.74 2.47 -16.17
C GLY A 54 9.14 1.92 -16.16
N PHE A 55 9.46 1.00 -17.08
CA PHE A 55 10.80 0.40 -17.17
C PHE A 55 11.87 1.45 -17.52
N ILE A 56 11.59 2.34 -18.48
CA ILE A 56 12.54 3.40 -18.89
C ILE A 56 12.83 4.35 -17.72
N VAL A 57 11.79 4.79 -17.02
CA VAL A 57 11.94 5.69 -15.85
C VAL A 57 12.72 4.98 -14.74
N MET A 58 12.39 3.75 -14.42
CA MET A 58 13.06 2.96 -13.38
C MET A 58 14.56 2.77 -13.69
N VAL A 59 14.91 2.41 -14.92
CA VAL A 59 16.32 2.27 -15.34
C VAL A 59 17.05 3.59 -15.22
N GLY A 60 16.42 4.70 -15.60
CA GLY A 60 16.97 6.05 -15.45
C GLY A 60 17.25 6.41 -13.99
N GLU A 61 16.31 6.18 -13.09
CA GLU A 61 16.47 6.43 -11.65
C GLU A 61 17.58 5.58 -11.03
N LEU A 62 17.60 4.28 -11.35
CA LEU A 62 18.66 3.37 -10.87
C LEU A 62 20.05 3.78 -11.36
N ALA A 63 20.16 4.19 -12.64
CA ALA A 63 21.42 4.67 -13.22
C ALA A 63 21.92 5.96 -12.51
N LEU A 64 21.01 6.90 -12.23
CA LEU A 64 21.32 8.13 -11.50
C LEU A 64 21.76 7.82 -10.07
N GLY A 65 21.04 6.97 -9.37
CA GLY A 65 21.37 6.54 -8.01
C GLY A 65 22.72 5.84 -7.95
N ARG A 66 23.00 4.92 -8.90
CA ARG A 66 24.26 4.18 -8.99
C ARG A 66 25.45 5.09 -9.29
N LYS A 67 25.27 6.06 -10.19
CA LYS A 67 26.31 7.02 -10.59
C LYS A 67 26.72 7.94 -9.44
N THR A 68 25.78 8.35 -8.62
CA THR A 68 26.03 9.37 -7.57
C THR A 68 26.26 8.79 -6.17
N GLY A 69 25.70 7.62 -5.87
CA GLY A 69 25.74 6.99 -4.56
C GLY A 69 25.13 7.85 -3.44
N ARG A 70 24.30 8.84 -3.79
CA ARG A 70 23.75 9.83 -2.85
C ARG A 70 22.22 9.89 -2.91
N GLY A 71 21.62 10.52 -1.91
CA GLY A 71 20.18 10.77 -1.88
C GLY A 71 19.72 11.74 -2.97
N VAL A 72 18.42 11.76 -3.26
CA VAL A 72 17.80 12.46 -4.39
C VAL A 72 18.23 13.93 -4.52
N ILE A 73 18.15 14.72 -3.44
CA ILE A 73 18.54 16.14 -3.47
C ILE A 73 20.01 16.30 -3.90
N SER A 74 20.91 15.52 -3.31
CA SER A 74 22.34 15.60 -3.58
C SER A 74 22.66 15.16 -5.00
N THR A 75 21.95 14.16 -5.52
CA THR A 75 22.06 13.69 -6.90
C THR A 75 21.77 14.80 -7.88
N TYR A 76 20.64 15.48 -7.75
CA TYR A 76 20.28 16.58 -8.64
C TYR A 76 21.19 17.81 -8.47
N LYS A 77 21.68 18.09 -7.26
CA LYS A 77 22.66 19.17 -7.04
C LYS A 77 23.98 18.93 -7.76
N ILE A 78 24.42 17.67 -7.85
CA ILE A 78 25.68 17.30 -8.52
C ILE A 78 25.53 17.28 -10.04
N LEU A 79 24.44 16.69 -10.53
CA LEU A 79 24.26 16.44 -11.96
C LEU A 79 23.82 17.67 -12.73
N THR A 80 23.03 18.58 -12.11
CA THR A 80 22.53 19.76 -12.83
C THR A 80 22.55 21.00 -11.96
N LYS A 81 23.11 22.10 -12.51
CA LYS A 81 23.06 23.41 -11.85
C LYS A 81 21.66 24.06 -11.99
N ARG A 82 20.97 23.80 -13.11
CA ARG A 82 19.69 24.46 -13.47
C ARG A 82 18.47 23.83 -12.79
N PHE A 83 18.44 22.52 -12.64
CA PHE A 83 17.28 21.75 -12.17
C PHE A 83 17.46 21.19 -10.74
N LYS A 84 18.20 21.88 -9.88
CA LYS A 84 18.40 21.46 -8.47
C LYS A 84 17.12 21.28 -7.67
N TRP A 85 16.07 22.04 -8.04
CA TRP A 85 14.77 22.01 -7.40
C TRP A 85 14.01 20.69 -7.59
N LEU A 86 14.29 19.95 -8.68
CA LEU A 86 13.69 18.62 -8.93
C LEU A 86 14.00 17.64 -7.78
N GLY A 87 15.15 17.76 -7.14
CA GLY A 87 15.47 16.95 -5.97
C GLY A 87 14.49 17.12 -4.80
N TRP A 88 13.89 18.29 -4.66
CA TRP A 88 12.88 18.55 -3.64
C TRP A 88 11.53 17.89 -3.98
N LEU A 89 11.14 17.87 -5.25
CA LEU A 89 9.95 17.13 -5.69
C LEU A 89 10.04 15.65 -5.35
N GLY A 90 11.24 15.07 -5.47
CA GLY A 90 11.49 13.68 -5.10
C GLY A 90 11.35 13.39 -3.59
N ILE A 91 11.23 14.41 -2.74
CA ILE A 91 10.92 14.26 -1.31
C ILE A 91 9.47 14.64 -1.01
N ILE A 92 8.98 15.70 -1.62
CA ILE A 92 7.60 16.19 -1.39
C ILE A 92 6.58 15.16 -1.84
N ALA A 93 6.81 14.52 -3.00
CA ALA A 93 5.86 13.53 -3.51
C ALA A 93 5.69 12.31 -2.59
N PRO A 94 6.76 11.61 -2.12
CA PRO A 94 6.62 10.56 -1.13
C PRO A 94 6.01 11.03 0.20
N PHE A 95 6.29 12.26 0.63
CA PHE A 95 5.70 12.84 1.84
C PHE A 95 4.17 12.98 1.72
N LEU A 96 3.68 13.52 0.61
CA LEU A 96 2.25 13.63 0.35
C LEU A 96 1.58 12.24 0.25
N ILE A 97 2.24 11.29 -0.42
CA ILE A 97 1.77 9.91 -0.50
C ILE A 97 1.70 9.30 0.90
N LEU A 98 2.72 9.48 1.73
CA LEU A 98 2.74 8.96 3.10
C LEU A 98 1.58 9.50 3.93
N SER A 99 1.25 10.79 3.80
CA SER A 99 0.12 11.40 4.52
C SER A 99 -1.20 10.70 4.20
N PHE A 100 -1.45 10.39 2.92
CA PHE A 100 -2.62 9.63 2.49
C PHE A 100 -2.57 8.17 3.00
N TYR A 101 -1.42 7.52 2.90
CA TYR A 101 -1.24 6.14 3.38
C TYR A 101 -1.39 5.99 4.89
N CYS A 102 -1.08 7.04 5.68
CA CYS A 102 -1.32 7.02 7.12
C CYS A 102 -2.80 6.89 7.45
N ALA A 103 -3.66 7.60 6.73
CA ALA A 103 -5.11 7.48 6.91
C ALA A 103 -5.61 6.08 6.51
N LEU A 104 -5.21 5.58 5.33
CA LEU A 104 -5.59 4.23 4.86
C LEU A 104 -5.06 3.13 5.78
N GLY A 105 -3.82 3.26 6.26
CA GLY A 105 -3.24 2.32 7.23
C GLY A 105 -4.01 2.30 8.54
N GLY A 106 -4.46 3.46 9.01
CA GLY A 106 -5.36 3.57 10.17
C GLY A 106 -6.66 2.79 9.95
N TYR A 107 -7.29 2.92 8.79
CA TYR A 107 -8.49 2.16 8.45
C TYR A 107 -8.23 0.64 8.44
N CYS A 108 -7.09 0.20 7.90
CA CYS A 108 -6.71 -1.21 7.96
C CYS A 108 -6.59 -1.72 9.41
N ILE A 109 -5.97 -0.95 10.31
CA ILE A 109 -5.87 -1.31 11.73
C ILE A 109 -7.25 -1.40 12.37
N LYS A 110 -8.14 -0.45 12.09
CA LYS A 110 -9.53 -0.51 12.58
C LYS A 110 -10.22 -1.80 12.14
N TYR A 111 -10.13 -2.16 10.85
CA TYR A 111 -10.74 -3.39 10.36
C TYR A 111 -10.16 -4.65 11.01
N VAL A 112 -8.84 -4.68 11.23
CA VAL A 112 -8.22 -5.78 11.99
C VAL A 112 -8.78 -5.86 13.40
N THR A 113 -8.86 -4.72 14.09
CA THR A 113 -9.40 -4.65 15.46
C THR A 113 -10.85 -5.16 15.54
N VAL A 114 -11.70 -4.67 14.65
CA VAL A 114 -13.12 -5.02 14.61
C VAL A 114 -13.33 -6.50 14.26
N ASN A 115 -12.56 -7.03 13.31
CA ASN A 115 -12.66 -8.47 12.96
C ASN A 115 -12.13 -9.37 14.08
N LEU A 116 -11.09 -8.95 14.80
CA LEU A 116 -10.65 -9.66 16.01
C LEU A 116 -11.74 -9.61 17.11
N GLY A 117 -12.39 -8.46 17.27
CA GLY A 117 -13.53 -8.34 18.16
C GLY A 117 -14.66 -9.32 17.85
N ASN A 118 -14.98 -9.49 16.57
CA ASN A 118 -15.97 -10.47 16.12
C ASN A 118 -15.52 -11.92 16.39
N LEU A 119 -14.25 -12.22 16.14
CA LEU A 119 -13.71 -13.57 16.36
C LEU A 119 -13.81 -13.99 17.83
N PHE A 120 -13.60 -13.07 18.75
CA PHE A 120 -13.65 -13.31 20.19
C PHE A 120 -15.00 -12.96 20.83
N ASN A 121 -16.02 -12.60 20.04
CA ASN A 121 -17.31 -12.09 20.52
C ASN A 121 -17.17 -10.95 21.55
N ALA A 122 -16.16 -10.09 21.34
CA ALA A 122 -15.87 -8.97 22.22
C ALA A 122 -16.71 -7.75 21.84
N GLY A 123 -17.00 -6.88 22.81
CA GLY A 123 -17.85 -5.70 22.61
C GLY A 123 -17.32 -4.64 21.62
N PHE A 124 -16.09 -4.80 21.13
CA PHE A 124 -15.48 -3.95 20.10
C PHE A 124 -15.57 -4.53 18.67
N GLY A 125 -16.36 -5.60 18.48
CA GLY A 125 -16.66 -6.15 17.16
C GLY A 125 -17.58 -5.26 16.31
N THR A 126 -18.03 -5.78 15.16
CA THR A 126 -18.94 -5.05 14.26
C THR A 126 -20.32 -4.80 14.85
N GLY A 127 -20.72 -5.54 15.89
CA GLY A 127 -22.08 -5.50 16.42
C GLY A 127 -23.16 -5.90 15.42
N GLY A 128 -22.79 -6.67 14.37
CA GLY A 128 -23.68 -7.05 13.27
C GLY A 128 -23.70 -6.07 12.09
N LEU A 129 -22.96 -4.96 12.15
CA LEU A 129 -22.84 -4.00 11.06
C LEU A 129 -22.08 -4.57 9.89
N GLY A 130 -22.46 -4.22 8.67
CA GLY A 130 -21.74 -4.55 7.45
C GLY A 130 -20.44 -3.77 7.32
N GLY A 131 -19.50 -4.27 6.50
CA GLY A 131 -18.21 -3.61 6.28
C GLY A 131 -18.33 -2.16 5.79
N ALA A 132 -19.31 -1.85 4.95
CA ALA A 132 -19.58 -0.50 4.45
C ALA A 132 -20.05 0.46 5.57
N GLU A 133 -20.87 -0.04 6.50
CA GLU A 133 -21.38 0.74 7.64
C GLU A 133 -20.25 1.04 8.65
N VAL A 134 -19.39 0.05 8.91
CA VAL A 134 -18.18 0.25 9.73
C VAL A 134 -17.28 1.31 9.12
N PHE A 135 -17.10 1.29 7.80
CA PHE A 135 -16.31 2.30 7.08
C PHE A 135 -16.96 3.68 7.14
N GLY A 136 -18.28 3.77 6.89
CA GLY A 136 -19.03 5.01 7.00
C GLY A 136 -18.95 5.62 8.38
N GLY A 137 -19.09 4.80 9.44
CA GLY A 137 -18.93 5.21 10.83
C GLY A 137 -17.54 5.78 11.12
N LEU A 138 -16.49 5.16 10.56
CA LEU A 138 -15.12 5.63 10.72
C LEU A 138 -14.87 6.97 9.99
N LEU A 139 -15.45 7.17 8.81
CA LEU A 139 -15.33 8.43 8.07
C LEU A 139 -16.05 9.59 8.77
N THR A 140 -17.16 9.33 9.43
CA THR A 140 -17.92 10.36 10.17
C THR A 140 -17.30 10.67 11.52
N ASN A 141 -16.64 9.70 12.16
CA ASN A 141 -15.96 9.88 13.44
C ASN A 141 -14.49 10.30 13.23
N GLN A 142 -14.27 11.60 13.05
CA GLN A 142 -12.92 12.14 12.83
C GLN A 142 -11.94 11.80 13.95
N GLY A 143 -12.38 11.79 15.20
CA GLY A 143 -11.52 11.48 16.34
C GLY A 143 -10.99 10.05 16.29
N GLU A 144 -11.85 9.11 15.98
CA GLU A 144 -11.48 7.69 15.84
C GLU A 144 -10.52 7.47 14.64
N SER A 145 -10.80 8.08 13.50
CA SER A 145 -9.94 8.04 12.33
C SER A 145 -8.53 8.56 12.62
N VAL A 146 -8.42 9.67 13.34
CA VAL A 146 -7.11 10.25 13.73
C VAL A 146 -6.35 9.31 14.69
N ILE A 147 -7.03 8.72 15.68
CA ILE A 147 -6.40 7.80 16.63
C ILE A 147 -5.80 6.60 15.89
N TYR A 148 -6.56 5.94 15.03
CA TYR A 148 -6.06 4.79 14.27
C TYR A 148 -4.95 5.19 13.29
N GLY A 149 -5.03 6.36 12.68
CA GLY A 149 -3.96 6.92 11.85
C GLY A 149 -2.67 7.16 12.65
N LEU A 150 -2.76 7.71 13.86
CA LEU A 150 -1.61 7.90 14.75
C LEU A 150 -1.00 6.57 15.19
N ILE A 151 -1.81 5.56 15.48
CA ILE A 151 -1.32 4.22 15.80
C ILE A 151 -0.51 3.66 14.63
N PHE A 152 -1.01 3.80 13.39
CA PHE A 152 -0.29 3.37 12.20
C PHE A 152 1.05 4.09 12.04
N VAL A 153 1.07 5.41 12.21
CA VAL A 153 2.30 6.23 12.15
C VAL A 153 3.29 5.78 13.22
N LEU A 154 2.82 5.54 14.44
CA LEU A 154 3.67 5.09 15.54
C LEU A 154 4.31 3.73 15.24
N ILE A 155 3.52 2.76 14.78
CA ILE A 155 4.03 1.44 14.39
C ILE A 155 5.07 1.57 13.28
N THR A 156 4.78 2.37 12.26
CA THR A 156 5.71 2.61 11.13
C THR A 156 7.01 3.26 11.63
N LEU A 157 6.90 4.26 12.51
CA LEU A 157 8.05 4.93 13.11
C LEU A 157 8.94 3.95 13.88
N LEU A 158 8.34 3.10 14.72
CA LEU A 158 9.08 2.10 15.48
C LEU A 158 9.83 1.13 14.56
N ILE A 159 9.20 0.66 13.48
CA ILE A 159 9.84 -0.22 12.49
C ILE A 159 11.03 0.49 11.83
N VAL A 160 10.86 1.73 11.40
CA VAL A 160 11.90 2.52 10.73
C VAL A 160 13.04 2.84 11.68
N MET A 161 12.77 3.14 12.95
CA MET A 161 13.78 3.37 13.97
C MET A 161 14.69 2.15 14.23
N CYS A 162 14.19 0.94 14.04
CA CYS A 162 15.00 -0.29 14.10
C CYS A 162 16.00 -0.42 12.94
N GLY A 163 15.91 0.47 11.94
CA GLY A 163 16.79 0.51 10.77
C GLY A 163 16.40 -0.46 9.67
N VAL A 164 17.22 -0.50 8.61
CA VAL A 164 16.89 -1.27 7.39
C VAL A 164 16.93 -2.78 7.64
N SER A 165 18.01 -3.28 8.19
CA SER A 165 18.21 -4.72 8.37
C SER A 165 17.34 -5.31 9.50
N ASN A 166 17.27 -4.62 10.66
CA ASN A 166 16.56 -5.14 11.83
C ASN A 166 15.07 -4.74 11.89
N GLY A 167 14.68 -3.71 11.17
CA GLY A 167 13.29 -3.23 11.09
C GLY A 167 12.65 -3.67 9.77
N ILE A 168 12.91 -2.92 8.70
CA ILE A 168 12.23 -3.07 7.42
C ILE A 168 12.42 -4.49 6.85
N GLU A 169 13.65 -4.99 6.80
CA GLU A 169 13.96 -6.32 6.25
C GLU A 169 13.22 -7.43 6.99
N LYS A 170 13.22 -7.41 8.34
CA LYS A 170 12.54 -8.44 9.14
C LYS A 170 11.02 -8.41 8.93
N VAL A 171 10.44 -7.23 8.96
CA VAL A 171 8.99 -7.07 8.76
C VAL A 171 8.59 -7.54 7.36
N CYS A 172 9.33 -7.16 6.32
CA CYS A 172 9.05 -7.59 4.96
C CYS A 172 9.29 -9.10 4.74
N SER A 173 10.32 -9.67 5.36
CA SER A 173 10.62 -11.09 5.22
C SER A 173 9.52 -12.02 5.77
N VAL A 174 8.75 -11.55 6.73
CA VAL A 174 7.59 -12.27 7.28
C VAL A 174 6.29 -11.80 6.63
N GLY A 175 6.12 -10.50 6.50
CA GLY A 175 4.88 -9.88 6.02
C GLY A 175 4.59 -10.20 4.55
N MET A 176 5.59 -10.21 3.66
CA MET A 176 5.36 -10.46 2.24
C MET A 176 4.94 -11.90 1.93
N PRO A 177 5.61 -12.95 2.46
CA PRO A 177 5.12 -14.31 2.32
C PRO A 177 3.72 -14.51 2.93
N ALA A 178 3.45 -13.92 4.10
CA ALA A 178 2.13 -13.99 4.72
C ALA A 178 1.06 -13.33 3.85
N LEU A 179 1.34 -12.14 3.28
CA LEU A 179 0.44 -11.45 2.36
C LEU A 179 0.16 -12.31 1.12
N PHE A 180 1.19 -12.95 0.54
CA PHE A 180 1.03 -13.80 -0.62
C PHE A 180 0.15 -15.02 -0.32
N ILE A 181 0.35 -15.67 0.83
CA ILE A 181 -0.49 -16.80 1.27
C ILE A 181 -1.94 -16.35 1.46
N LEU A 182 -2.16 -15.22 2.10
CA LEU A 182 -3.51 -14.66 2.30
C LEU A 182 -4.19 -14.34 0.95
N LEU A 183 -3.46 -13.77 -0.02
CA LEU A 183 -4.00 -13.52 -1.36
C LEU A 183 -4.39 -14.82 -2.07
N VAL A 184 -3.59 -15.86 -1.98
CA VAL A 184 -3.92 -17.18 -2.55
C VAL A 184 -5.19 -17.75 -1.91
N ILE A 185 -5.30 -17.67 -0.58
CA ILE A 185 -6.51 -18.10 0.14
C ILE A 185 -7.74 -17.31 -0.33
N CYS A 186 -7.62 -15.99 -0.47
CA CYS A 186 -8.70 -15.14 -0.98
C CYS A 186 -9.10 -15.52 -2.42
N ILE A 187 -8.14 -15.80 -3.29
CA ILE A 187 -8.42 -16.23 -4.67
C ILE A 187 -9.15 -17.58 -4.68
N ILE A 188 -8.67 -18.56 -3.93
CA ILE A 188 -9.33 -19.88 -3.81
C ILE A 188 -10.76 -19.68 -3.30
N ARG A 189 -10.93 -18.88 -2.26
CA ARG A 189 -12.27 -18.60 -1.70
C ARG A 189 -13.16 -17.90 -2.71
N ALA A 190 -12.66 -16.92 -3.44
CA ALA A 190 -13.43 -16.24 -4.50
C ALA A 190 -13.86 -17.20 -5.62
N CYS A 191 -13.00 -18.15 -6.01
CA CYS A 191 -13.36 -19.17 -7.02
C CYS A 191 -14.38 -20.21 -6.50
N THR A 192 -14.47 -20.41 -5.18
CA THR A 192 -15.41 -21.37 -4.57
C THR A 192 -16.76 -20.74 -4.20
N LEU A 193 -16.89 -19.41 -4.25
CA LEU A 193 -18.17 -18.73 -4.06
C LEU A 193 -19.02 -18.90 -5.32
N GLY A 194 -20.25 -19.38 -5.18
CA GLY A 194 -21.20 -19.48 -6.29
C GLY A 194 -21.65 -18.10 -6.76
N GLY A 195 -22.12 -18.03 -8.04
CA GLY A 195 -22.55 -16.76 -8.63
C GLY A 195 -23.72 -16.05 -7.91
N ASN A 196 -24.45 -16.75 -7.04
CA ASN A 196 -25.55 -16.18 -6.25
C ASN A 196 -25.08 -15.55 -4.92
N ASP A 197 -23.83 -15.74 -4.54
CA ASP A 197 -23.27 -15.18 -3.30
C ASP A 197 -22.61 -13.80 -3.51
N PHE A 198 -22.57 -13.32 -4.75
CA PHE A 198 -22.03 -12.01 -5.12
C PHE A 198 -23.15 -10.99 -5.34
N THR A 199 -23.81 -10.55 -4.30
CA THR A 199 -24.52 -9.27 -4.34
C THR A 199 -23.55 -8.14 -4.02
N VAL A 200 -22.96 -7.53 -5.05
CA VAL A 200 -22.15 -6.33 -4.87
C VAL A 200 -23.11 -5.14 -4.86
N ALA A 201 -23.21 -4.48 -3.71
CA ALA A 201 -23.85 -3.18 -3.64
C ALA A 201 -22.96 -2.15 -4.36
N VAL A 202 -23.28 -1.83 -5.61
CA VAL A 202 -22.59 -0.77 -6.36
C VAL A 202 -23.25 0.56 -5.99
N LEU A 203 -22.50 1.43 -5.33
CA LEU A 203 -22.91 2.81 -5.08
C LEU A 203 -22.90 3.55 -6.43
N GLN A 204 -24.06 3.99 -6.89
CA GLN A 204 -24.16 4.84 -8.08
C GLN A 204 -23.83 6.29 -7.72
N ALA A 205 -23.50 7.10 -8.73
CA ALA A 205 -23.14 8.52 -8.57
C ALA A 205 -24.28 9.39 -7.95
N ASP A 206 -25.50 8.86 -7.94
CA ASP A 206 -26.69 9.49 -7.33
C ASP A 206 -26.91 9.11 -5.85
N GLY A 207 -25.99 8.30 -5.27
CA GLY A 207 -26.08 7.82 -3.88
C GLY A 207 -26.99 6.60 -3.69
N SER A 208 -27.59 6.04 -4.74
CA SER A 208 -28.37 4.82 -4.66
C SER A 208 -27.49 3.57 -4.73
N THR A 209 -27.87 2.50 -4.02
CA THR A 209 -27.19 1.20 -4.08
C THR A 209 -28.00 0.27 -4.97
N VAL A 210 -27.40 -0.23 -6.06
CA VAL A 210 -27.97 -1.30 -6.87
C VAL A 210 -27.25 -2.61 -6.56
N GLN A 211 -28.01 -3.62 -6.17
CA GLN A 211 -27.48 -4.99 -6.04
C GLN A 211 -27.37 -5.59 -7.46
N ARG A 212 -26.17 -5.99 -7.83
CA ARG A 212 -25.89 -6.74 -9.08
C ARG A 212 -25.20 -8.03 -8.74
#